data_8d6fafeb8a7abbd0e14e224e586b73a7
#
_entry.id   8d6fafeb8a7abbd0e14e224e586b73a7
#
_cell.length_a   1.000
_cell.length_b   1.000
_cell.length_c   1.000
_cell.angle_alpha   90.00
_cell.angle_beta   90.00
_cell.angle_gamma   90.00
#
_symmetry.space_group_name_H-M   'P 1'
#
loop_
_entity.id
_entity.type
_entity.pdbx_description
1 polymer ?
#
loop_
_entity_poly.entity_id
_entity_poly.type
_entity_poly.pdbx_seq_one_letter_code
_entity_poly.pdbx_strand_id
1 'polypeptide(L)'
;MDKKTLESKSIADLKTIASSIGLSNIETLKKTELINQIIEDSSSEKSTDLFSEQKESDTSSDTSEQKSEPVKKRTRKRIKVDTTESKTTESKIDDQKPEDSEKNEAEKPKPEEKKDSVEPLSEKKNDKIDNDRKKNDHESRPKQNNPKEQKNSPQHNKSNDNYDLVGIVSAEGVLEVIQDGYGFLRSSDYNYLPSPDDIYVSQNQIKLFGLKTGDTVKGTIRPPKEGEKFFPLVKVESINGRDPSYIRDRVPFQYLTPLFPSEKFKLTGHKQESLSTRVMDLFSPIGKGQRGMIVAQPKTGKTMLLKDVANAIAANHPETYLIVLLIDERPEEVTDMARSVKAEVVASTFDEPADRHVKVANIVLEKAKRMVECGHDVCILLDSITRLARAYNTVSPASGKVLSGGVDANALHKPKRFFGSARKIENGGSLSILATALTETGSKMDEVIFEEFKGTGNMELQLDRKISNRRIYPAIDITISGTRREDLLLSKEVLQRIWLMRKFIADMNPVEAMEFMKSHMENTKSNEEFLISMNS
;
A
#
# COMPACT_ATOMS: atom_id res chain seq x y z
N MET A 1 -26.50 22.15 -5.99
CA MET A 1 -27.05 21.30 -7.09
C MET A 1 -26.43 21.69 -8.42
N ASP A 2 -26.13 20.73 -9.30
CA ASP A 2 -25.48 21.05 -10.59
C ASP A 2 -26.50 21.61 -11.59
N LYS A 3 -26.09 22.67 -12.34
CA LYS A 3 -26.92 23.36 -13.34
C LYS A 3 -27.55 22.44 -14.37
N LYS A 4 -26.81 21.42 -14.85
CA LYS A 4 -27.29 20.42 -15.82
C LYS A 4 -28.45 19.55 -15.28
N THR A 5 -28.44 19.27 -13.99
CA THR A 5 -29.47 18.47 -13.32
C THR A 5 -30.78 19.30 -13.14
N LEU A 6 -30.65 20.60 -12.92
CA LEU A 6 -31.78 21.53 -12.83
C LEU A 6 -32.40 21.79 -14.21
N GLU A 7 -31.61 21.89 -15.28
CA GLU A 7 -32.08 22.06 -16.66
C GLU A 7 -32.93 20.88 -17.17
N SER A 8 -32.67 19.66 -16.66
CA SER A 8 -33.43 18.45 -17.02
C SER A 8 -34.79 18.32 -16.31
N LYS A 9 -35.07 19.12 -15.25
CA LYS A 9 -36.31 19.03 -14.46
C LYS A 9 -37.45 19.84 -15.06
N SER A 10 -38.68 19.45 -14.76
CA SER A 10 -39.88 20.19 -15.18
C SER A 10 -40.02 21.51 -14.39
N ILE A 11 -40.78 22.46 -14.93
CA ILE A 11 -41.03 23.76 -14.26
C ILE A 11 -41.76 23.56 -12.91
N ALA A 12 -42.62 22.55 -12.81
CA ALA A 12 -43.32 22.22 -11.59
C ALA A 12 -42.37 21.73 -10.49
N ASP A 13 -41.41 20.86 -10.85
CA ASP A 13 -40.39 20.35 -9.92
C ASP A 13 -39.42 21.45 -9.48
N LEU A 14 -39.08 22.38 -10.36
CA LEU A 14 -38.21 23.53 -10.05
C LEU A 14 -38.91 24.49 -9.08
N LYS A 15 -40.23 24.70 -9.20
CA LYS A 15 -41.01 25.50 -8.27
C LYS A 15 -41.11 24.87 -6.89
N THR A 16 -41.27 23.52 -6.79
CA THR A 16 -41.23 22.81 -5.52
C THR A 16 -39.86 22.85 -4.85
N ILE A 17 -38.79 22.78 -5.60
CA ILE A 17 -37.43 22.94 -5.08
C ILE A 17 -37.18 24.39 -4.60
N ALA A 18 -37.59 25.39 -5.37
CA ALA A 18 -37.50 26.81 -5.01
C ALA A 18 -38.30 27.16 -3.75
N SER A 19 -39.49 26.55 -3.56
CA SER A 19 -40.27 26.72 -2.34
C SER A 19 -39.64 26.04 -1.13
N SER A 20 -38.96 24.91 -1.30
CA SER A 20 -38.26 24.22 -0.21
C SER A 20 -37.00 24.95 0.26
N ILE A 21 -36.41 25.84 -0.58
CA ILE A 21 -35.27 26.69 -0.27
C ILE A 21 -35.70 28.07 0.28
N GLY A 22 -37.03 28.35 0.33
CA GLY A 22 -37.57 29.57 0.94
C GLY A 22 -37.59 30.79 -0.01
N LEU A 23 -37.48 30.59 -1.33
CA LEU A 23 -37.61 31.69 -2.30
C LEU A 23 -39.03 32.24 -2.38
N SER A 24 -39.18 33.57 -2.28
CA SER A 24 -40.44 34.30 -2.48
C SER A 24 -40.59 34.71 -3.96
N ASN A 25 -41.83 34.77 -4.46
CA ASN A 25 -42.20 35.15 -5.86
C ASN A 25 -41.93 34.11 -6.95
N ILE A 26 -42.14 32.83 -6.64
CA ILE A 26 -41.85 31.68 -7.53
C ILE A 26 -42.79 31.59 -8.75
N GLU A 27 -43.99 32.21 -8.68
CA GLU A 27 -45.05 32.02 -9.67
C GLU A 27 -44.84 32.77 -11.00
N THR A 28 -44.07 33.87 -10.97
CA THR A 28 -43.90 34.77 -12.10
C THR A 28 -42.60 34.57 -12.90
N LEU A 29 -41.70 33.71 -12.41
CA LEU A 29 -40.36 33.53 -12.98
C LEU A 29 -40.29 32.47 -14.08
N LYS A 30 -39.51 32.73 -15.11
CA LYS A 30 -39.22 31.79 -16.20
C LYS A 30 -38.26 30.71 -15.75
N LYS A 31 -38.27 29.55 -16.41
CA LYS A 31 -37.43 28.38 -16.08
C LYS A 31 -35.94 28.72 -15.89
N THR A 32 -35.37 29.57 -16.75
CA THR A 32 -33.97 29.98 -16.69
C THR A 32 -33.64 30.88 -15.50
N GLU A 33 -34.57 31.72 -15.11
CA GLU A 33 -34.45 32.64 -13.97
C GLU A 33 -34.55 31.88 -12.64
N LEU A 34 -35.51 30.92 -12.55
CA LEU A 34 -35.66 30.00 -11.41
C LEU A 34 -34.37 29.18 -11.16
N ILE A 35 -33.77 28.64 -12.21
CA ILE A 35 -32.52 27.86 -12.11
C ILE A 35 -31.37 28.73 -11.58
N ASN A 36 -31.23 29.96 -12.07
CA ASN A 36 -30.17 30.87 -11.63
C ASN A 36 -30.35 31.29 -10.17
N GLN A 37 -31.58 31.59 -9.71
CA GLN A 37 -31.87 31.92 -8.31
C GLN A 37 -31.63 30.73 -7.37
N ILE A 38 -32.03 29.52 -7.74
CA ILE A 38 -31.73 28.30 -6.95
C ILE A 38 -30.24 28.08 -6.80
N ILE A 39 -29.42 28.40 -7.81
CA ILE A 39 -27.95 28.27 -7.75
C ILE A 39 -27.32 29.38 -6.88
N GLU A 40 -27.82 30.61 -6.97
CA GLU A 40 -27.31 31.74 -6.16
C GLU A 40 -27.58 31.54 -4.67
N ASP A 41 -28.79 31.14 -4.28
CA ASP A 41 -29.14 30.88 -2.87
C ASP A 41 -28.45 29.62 -2.32
N SER A 42 -28.30 28.56 -3.12
CA SER A 42 -27.54 27.39 -2.70
C SER A 42 -26.02 27.63 -2.54
N SER A 43 -25.51 28.77 -3.06
CA SER A 43 -24.11 29.21 -2.87
C SER A 43 -23.95 30.14 -1.67
N SER A 44 -25.03 30.81 -1.21
CA SER A 44 -25.01 31.71 -0.06
C SER A 44 -25.12 30.97 1.30
N GLU A 45 -25.76 29.80 1.35
CA GLU A 45 -25.83 28.96 2.58
C GLU A 45 -24.50 28.26 2.96
N LYS A 46 -23.49 28.28 2.12
CA LYS A 46 -22.16 27.71 2.43
C LYS A 46 -21.19 28.66 3.13
N SER A 47 -21.59 29.89 3.46
CA SER A 47 -20.70 30.88 4.07
C SER A 47 -21.10 31.41 5.46
N THR A 48 -22.12 30.79 6.11
CA THR A 48 -22.55 31.23 7.45
C THR A 48 -22.74 30.07 8.42
N ASP A 49 -21.65 29.32 8.68
CA ASP A 49 -21.55 28.51 9.90
C ASP A 49 -20.06 28.27 10.20
N LEU A 50 -19.46 29.24 10.88
CA LEU A 50 -18.25 29.11 11.72
C LEU A 50 -17.83 30.50 12.19
N PHE A 51 -18.44 31.00 13.24
CA PHE A 51 -17.89 31.95 14.21
C PHE A 51 -19.01 32.69 14.94
N SER A 52 -19.49 32.11 16.02
CA SER A 52 -20.11 32.87 17.12
C SER A 52 -19.80 32.15 18.43
N GLU A 53 -19.05 32.83 19.24
CA GLU A 53 -18.96 32.93 20.70
C GLU A 53 -17.51 33.20 21.11
N GLN A 54 -17.17 34.36 21.55
CA GLN A 54 -17.40 35.00 22.82
C GLN A 54 -17.00 36.48 22.77
N LYS A 55 -17.90 37.31 23.25
CA LYS A 55 -17.70 38.70 23.64
C LYS A 55 -17.38 38.77 25.12
N GLU A 56 -16.47 39.65 25.51
CA GLU A 56 -16.70 40.73 26.49
C GLU A 56 -15.49 41.62 26.61
N SER A 57 -15.73 42.88 26.36
CA SER A 57 -15.51 44.18 27.06
C SER A 57 -14.02 44.61 27.15
N ASP A 58 -13.62 45.82 26.88
CA ASP A 58 -14.10 47.16 27.18
C ASP A 58 -13.33 48.24 26.38
N THR A 59 -14.10 49.24 26.04
CA THR A 59 -13.89 50.69 26.04
C THR A 59 -12.64 51.40 25.47
N SER A 60 -12.99 52.30 24.56
CA SER A 60 -12.77 53.76 24.46
C SER A 60 -11.69 54.34 23.54
N SER A 61 -12.23 55.21 22.68
CA SER A 61 -11.75 56.52 22.19
C SER A 61 -10.55 56.53 21.20
N ASP A 62 -10.53 57.18 20.15
CA ASP A 62 -11.05 58.41 19.59
C ASP A 62 -10.44 58.65 18.18
N THR A 63 -11.26 59.17 17.29
CA THR A 63 -11.02 60.16 16.23
C THR A 63 -9.84 60.08 15.26
N SER A 64 -10.08 59.90 13.98
CA SER A 64 -10.03 60.94 12.95
C SER A 64 -10.14 60.39 11.51
N GLU A 65 -10.96 61.10 10.78
CA GLU A 65 -11.25 60.97 9.35
C GLU A 65 -10.01 61.14 8.46
N GLN A 66 -9.97 60.42 7.35
CA GLN A 66 -9.73 61.02 6.03
C GLN A 66 -10.12 60.09 4.88
N LYS A 67 -10.98 60.67 4.04
CA LYS A 67 -11.42 60.20 2.72
C LYS A 67 -10.26 60.11 1.72
N SER A 68 -10.26 59.10 0.85
CA SER A 68 -9.89 59.30 -0.56
C SER A 68 -10.46 58.19 -1.45
N GLU A 69 -10.96 58.64 -2.59
CA GLU A 69 -11.76 57.99 -3.62
C GLU A 69 -11.03 56.97 -4.50
N PRO A 70 -11.74 56.29 -5.44
CA PRO A 70 -11.38 54.98 -5.99
C PRO A 70 -10.56 55.06 -7.30
N VAL A 71 -9.63 54.11 -7.48
CA VAL A 71 -8.86 53.95 -8.72
C VAL A 71 -9.43 52.85 -9.58
N LYS A 72 -9.64 53.22 -10.84
CA LYS A 72 -10.27 52.53 -11.96
C LYS A 72 -9.59 51.18 -12.33
N LYS A 73 -10.41 50.18 -12.64
CA LYS A 73 -10.10 48.93 -13.35
C LYS A 73 -9.53 49.20 -14.75
N ARG A 74 -8.38 48.62 -15.05
CA ARG A 74 -7.83 48.51 -16.41
C ARG A 74 -8.08 47.11 -16.98
N THR A 75 -8.94 47.07 -17.98
CA THR A 75 -9.23 45.96 -18.87
C THR A 75 -8.05 45.67 -19.80
N ARG A 76 -7.59 44.41 -19.86
CA ARG A 76 -6.65 43.92 -20.86
C ARG A 76 -7.40 43.35 -22.06
N LYS A 77 -7.21 43.98 -23.23
CA LYS A 77 -7.67 43.56 -24.57
C LYS A 77 -6.89 42.33 -25.04
N ARG A 78 -7.62 41.35 -25.56
CA ARG A 78 -7.14 40.22 -26.36
C ARG A 78 -6.77 40.74 -27.77
N ILE A 79 -5.59 40.36 -28.26
CA ILE A 79 -5.17 40.56 -29.64
C ILE A 79 -5.34 39.19 -30.35
N LYS A 80 -6.16 39.21 -31.39
CA LYS A 80 -6.24 38.19 -32.44
C LYS A 80 -5.11 38.43 -33.43
N VAL A 81 -4.42 37.40 -33.86
CA VAL A 81 -3.52 37.45 -35.02
C VAL A 81 -4.12 36.58 -36.11
N ASP A 82 -4.43 37.17 -37.21
CA ASP A 82 -4.89 36.56 -38.45
C ASP A 82 -3.73 35.98 -39.26
N THR A 83 -4.06 34.88 -39.90
CA THR A 83 -3.29 34.15 -40.89
C THR A 83 -3.16 34.93 -42.20
N THR A 84 -1.97 35.01 -42.78
CA THR A 84 -1.82 35.15 -44.24
C THR A 84 -0.59 34.42 -44.76
N GLU A 85 -0.85 33.66 -45.77
CA GLU A 85 0.08 32.92 -46.65
C GLU A 85 0.99 33.88 -47.45
N SER A 86 2.24 33.46 -47.71
CA SER A 86 2.86 33.73 -49.02
C SER A 86 4.01 32.77 -49.32
N LYS A 87 3.99 32.38 -50.57
CA LYS A 87 4.78 31.43 -51.31
C LYS A 87 6.20 31.82 -51.63
N THR A 88 7.01 30.79 -51.91
CA THR A 88 8.08 30.61 -52.92
C THR A 88 9.44 31.26 -52.69
N THR A 89 10.51 30.49 -52.66
CA THR A 89 11.37 30.21 -53.84
C THR A 89 12.44 29.16 -53.56
N GLU A 90 12.62 28.33 -54.55
CA GLU A 90 13.62 27.27 -54.74
C GLU A 90 15.04 27.86 -54.89
N SER A 91 16.07 27.12 -54.47
CA SER A 91 17.32 27.00 -55.23
C SER A 91 18.04 25.68 -54.91
N LYS A 92 18.23 24.91 -55.96
CA LYS A 92 19.05 23.71 -56.13
C LYS A 92 20.54 24.03 -56.07
N ILE A 93 21.33 22.99 -55.85
CA ILE A 93 22.62 22.59 -56.47
C ILE A 93 23.31 21.63 -55.51
N ASP A 94 23.51 20.45 -55.82
CA ASP A 94 24.23 19.48 -56.65
C ASP A 94 25.23 18.64 -55.84
N ASP A 95 25.04 17.35 -56.00
CA ASP A 95 25.91 16.25 -56.37
C ASP A 95 27.31 16.07 -55.74
N GLN A 96 27.52 14.91 -55.15
CA GLN A 96 28.43 13.91 -55.70
C GLN A 96 28.49 12.65 -54.81
N LYS A 97 28.15 11.54 -55.48
CA LYS A 97 28.55 10.15 -55.19
C LYS A 97 29.84 9.87 -55.98
N PRO A 98 30.76 8.94 -55.64
CA PRO A 98 30.70 7.60 -56.23
C PRO A 98 31.07 6.46 -55.22
N GLU A 99 30.43 5.30 -55.37
CA GLU A 99 30.84 4.01 -55.98
C GLU A 99 32.16 3.43 -55.42
N ASP A 100 32.35 2.18 -55.12
CA ASP A 100 31.85 0.87 -55.55
C ASP A 100 32.29 -0.26 -54.61
N SER A 101 31.64 -1.30 -54.58
CA SER A 101 31.67 -2.73 -54.93
C SER A 101 32.00 -3.61 -53.71
N GLU A 102 31.53 -4.78 -53.47
CA GLU A 102 30.92 -5.91 -54.20
C GLU A 102 30.27 -6.87 -53.21
N LYS A 103 29.11 -7.33 -53.55
CA LYS A 103 28.57 -8.69 -53.65
C LYS A 103 29.22 -9.80 -52.81
N ASN A 104 28.39 -10.44 -51.98
CA ASN A 104 28.02 -11.83 -52.24
C ASN A 104 26.78 -12.27 -51.47
N GLU A 105 25.94 -12.87 -52.22
CA GLU A 105 24.71 -13.59 -52.11
C GLU A 105 24.76 -14.85 -51.25
N ALA A 106 23.53 -15.25 -50.92
CA ALA A 106 23.03 -16.61 -50.72
C ALA A 106 23.21 -17.17 -49.29
N GLU A 107 22.25 -17.79 -48.61
CA GLU A 107 21.05 -18.52 -49.07
C GLU A 107 20.22 -18.88 -47.83
N LYS A 108 18.91 -18.80 -47.95
CA LYS A 108 17.95 -19.54 -47.11
C LYS A 108 17.96 -21.00 -47.54
N PRO A 109 17.69 -21.95 -46.65
CA PRO A 109 16.57 -22.78 -46.93
C PRO A 109 15.63 -23.05 -45.75
N LYS A 110 14.38 -23.17 -46.07
CA LYS A 110 13.25 -23.77 -45.38
C LYS A 110 13.12 -25.25 -45.82
N PRO A 111 12.13 -26.02 -45.37
CA PRO A 111 12.27 -27.09 -44.37
C PRO A 111 12.10 -28.48 -45.03
N GLU A 112 12.55 -29.53 -44.40
CA GLU A 112 12.20 -30.90 -44.78
C GLU A 112 11.73 -31.73 -43.55
N GLU A 113 10.50 -32.21 -43.72
CA GLU A 113 9.95 -33.39 -43.07
C GLU A 113 10.75 -34.64 -43.46
N LYS A 114 10.99 -35.52 -42.51
CA LYS A 114 11.03 -36.98 -42.76
C LYS A 114 10.50 -37.74 -41.56
N LYS A 115 9.40 -38.46 -41.88
CA LYS A 115 8.85 -39.65 -41.26
C LYS A 115 9.89 -40.77 -41.23
N ASP A 116 9.78 -41.61 -40.22
CA ASP A 116 9.64 -43.09 -40.25
C ASP A 116 9.82 -43.59 -38.82
N SER A 117 8.78 -44.13 -38.28
CA SER A 117 8.26 -45.50 -38.21
C SER A 117 9.07 -46.34 -37.22
N VAL A 118 8.42 -46.90 -36.18
CA VAL A 118 7.84 -48.20 -36.14
C VAL A 118 7.13 -48.41 -34.77
N GLU A 119 5.87 -48.76 -34.82
CA GLU A 119 5.04 -49.47 -33.84
C GLU A 119 5.43 -50.98 -33.76
N PRO A 120 4.67 -51.82 -33.07
CA PRO A 120 3.89 -51.84 -31.85
C PRO A 120 4.00 -53.18 -31.06
N LEU A 121 3.21 -53.34 -30.00
CA LEU A 121 2.63 -54.65 -29.54
C LEU A 121 2.10 -54.46 -28.09
N SER A 122 0.97 -54.85 -27.65
CA SER A 122 -0.29 -55.40 -28.14
C SER A 122 -1.27 -55.37 -26.98
N GLU A 123 -2.41 -54.91 -27.24
CA GLU A 123 -3.78 -55.37 -27.00
C GLU A 123 -4.01 -56.69 -26.26
N LYS A 124 -5.02 -56.64 -25.41
CA LYS A 124 -6.21 -57.51 -25.35
C LYS A 124 -7.14 -56.97 -24.29
N LYS A 125 -8.24 -56.33 -24.61
CA LYS A 125 -9.58 -56.72 -25.07
C LYS A 125 -10.28 -57.74 -24.16
N ASN A 126 -11.38 -57.18 -23.62
CA ASN A 126 -12.79 -57.63 -23.64
C ASN A 126 -13.10 -58.93 -22.84
N ASP A 127 -14.18 -58.94 -22.05
CA ASP A 127 -15.56 -58.99 -22.56
C ASP A 127 -16.59 -58.75 -21.44
N LYS A 128 -17.66 -58.12 -21.88
CA LYS A 128 -18.99 -58.07 -21.28
C LYS A 128 -19.59 -59.46 -21.21
N ILE A 129 -20.41 -59.72 -20.21
CA ILE A 129 -21.65 -60.45 -20.36
C ILE A 129 -22.67 -60.03 -19.31
N ASP A 130 -23.82 -59.72 -19.83
CA ASP A 130 -25.12 -59.37 -19.30
C ASP A 130 -25.87 -60.57 -18.69
N ASN A 131 -26.91 -60.19 -17.95
CA ASN A 131 -28.19 -60.91 -17.75
C ASN A 131 -28.21 -62.05 -16.69
N ASP A 132 -29.18 -62.19 -15.91
CA ASP A 132 -30.62 -61.94 -15.92
C ASP A 132 -31.23 -62.39 -14.57
N ARG A 133 -32.26 -61.69 -14.17
CA ARG A 133 -33.44 -62.03 -13.41
C ARG A 133 -33.58 -63.46 -12.86
N LYS A 134 -33.99 -63.57 -11.58
CA LYS A 134 -35.33 -64.03 -11.22
C LYS A 134 -35.64 -63.97 -9.72
N LYS A 135 -36.84 -63.48 -9.51
CA LYS A 135 -37.73 -63.53 -8.33
C LYS A 135 -37.88 -64.95 -7.78
N ASN A 136 -38.15 -65.06 -6.48
CA ASN A 136 -39.39 -65.58 -5.83
C ASN A 136 -39.09 -65.74 -4.38
N ASP A 137 -39.77 -65.12 -3.50
CA ASP A 137 -41.01 -65.33 -2.76
C ASP A 137 -40.98 -66.55 -1.81
N HIS A 138 -41.57 -66.25 -0.68
CA HIS A 138 -42.26 -67.09 0.36
C HIS A 138 -41.44 -67.58 1.58
N GLU A 139 -41.79 -67.00 2.65
CA GLU A 139 -42.81 -67.29 3.67
C GLU A 139 -42.33 -67.99 4.92
N SER A 140 -42.77 -67.39 6.03
CA SER A 140 -43.25 -67.98 7.29
C SER A 140 -42.29 -68.54 8.35
N ARG A 141 -42.46 -67.83 9.46
CA ARG A 141 -42.28 -68.25 10.88
C ARG A 141 -42.63 -69.69 11.20
N PRO A 142 -42.31 -70.26 12.43
CA PRO A 142 -42.14 -69.60 13.73
C PRO A 142 -41.17 -70.24 14.72
N LYS A 143 -40.86 -69.47 15.78
CA LYS A 143 -40.52 -69.77 17.21
C LYS A 143 -40.04 -71.16 17.59
N GLN A 144 -38.92 -71.23 18.33
CA GLN A 144 -38.90 -71.86 19.66
C GLN A 144 -37.67 -71.40 20.48
N ASN A 145 -37.95 -71.28 21.79
CA ASN A 145 -37.08 -70.84 22.87
C ASN A 145 -36.09 -71.98 23.32
N ASN A 146 -34.96 -71.49 23.79
CA ASN A 146 -34.33 -71.72 25.12
C ASN A 146 -32.91 -72.29 25.08
N PRO A 147 -32.16 -72.35 26.18
CA PRO A 147 -31.23 -71.32 26.62
C PRO A 147 -29.82 -71.91 26.92
N LYS A 148 -28.92 -70.91 27.23
CA LYS A 148 -27.64 -71.09 27.95
C LYS A 148 -26.49 -71.77 27.23
N GLU A 149 -25.50 -70.99 26.92
CA GLU A 149 -24.16 -71.15 27.50
C GLU A 149 -23.31 -69.94 27.23
N GLN A 150 -22.90 -69.30 28.32
CA GLN A 150 -21.89 -68.22 28.32
C GLN A 150 -20.54 -68.83 27.92
N LYS A 151 -19.99 -68.39 26.81
CA LYS A 151 -18.54 -68.43 26.57
C LYS A 151 -18.08 -66.96 26.37
N ASN A 152 -17.42 -66.43 27.41
CA ASN A 152 -16.60 -65.27 27.41
C ASN A 152 -15.55 -65.40 26.32
N SER A 153 -15.74 -64.69 25.20
CA SER A 153 -14.68 -64.29 24.33
C SER A 153 -14.22 -62.89 24.75
N PRO A 154 -12.92 -62.59 24.89
CA PRO A 154 -12.46 -61.27 25.25
C PRO A 154 -12.84 -60.34 24.11
N GLN A 155 -13.77 -59.42 24.39
CA GLN A 155 -13.94 -58.21 23.59
C GLN A 155 -12.58 -57.50 23.61
N HIS A 156 -11.88 -57.53 22.49
CA HIS A 156 -10.89 -56.52 22.18
C HIS A 156 -11.63 -55.18 22.21
N ASN A 157 -11.62 -54.57 23.39
CA ASN A 157 -11.74 -53.14 23.47
C ASN A 157 -10.62 -52.59 22.58
N LYS A 158 -10.94 -52.19 21.34
CA LYS A 158 -10.21 -51.17 20.67
C LYS A 158 -10.33 -49.97 21.59
N SER A 159 -9.37 -49.82 22.49
CA SER A 159 -9.06 -48.57 23.11
C SER A 159 -8.84 -47.62 21.93
N ASN A 160 -9.87 -46.86 21.58
CA ASN A 160 -9.66 -45.61 20.91
C ASN A 160 -8.81 -44.79 21.90
N ASP A 161 -7.50 -44.93 21.80
CA ASP A 161 -6.54 -43.98 22.30
C ASP A 161 -6.71 -42.70 21.43
N ASN A 162 -7.89 -42.11 21.51
CA ASN A 162 -8.09 -40.74 21.21
C ASN A 162 -7.30 -39.98 22.29
N TYR A 163 -6.00 -39.77 22.04
CA TYR A 163 -5.26 -38.77 22.75
C TYR A 163 -6.06 -37.47 22.60
N ASP A 164 -6.68 -37.05 23.69
CA ASP A 164 -7.48 -35.83 23.72
C ASP A 164 -6.50 -34.63 23.70
N LEU A 165 -5.94 -34.37 22.53
CA LEU A 165 -5.02 -33.24 22.25
C LEU A 165 -5.75 -31.89 22.18
N VAL A 166 -7.01 -31.87 22.64
CA VAL A 166 -7.81 -30.65 22.68
C VAL A 166 -7.18 -29.65 23.64
N GLY A 167 -6.76 -28.51 23.12
CA GLY A 167 -6.23 -27.42 23.92
C GLY A 167 -4.76 -27.52 24.31
N ILE A 168 -4.00 -28.50 23.78
CA ILE A 168 -2.56 -28.63 24.06
C ILE A 168 -1.72 -27.78 23.11
N VAL A 169 -2.16 -27.60 21.86
CA VAL A 169 -1.39 -26.86 20.84
C VAL A 169 -1.91 -25.44 20.73
N SER A 170 -1.02 -24.46 20.97
CA SER A 170 -1.27 -23.05 20.71
C SER A 170 -0.76 -22.70 19.33
N ALA A 171 -1.54 -21.93 18.58
CA ALA A 171 -1.18 -21.45 17.25
C ALA A 171 -1.55 -19.99 17.09
N GLU A 172 -0.85 -19.31 16.19
CA GLU A 172 -1.07 -17.91 15.87
C GLU A 172 -1.14 -17.74 14.35
N GLY A 173 -2.03 -16.86 13.89
CA GLY A 173 -2.16 -16.55 12.47
C GLY A 173 -2.98 -15.30 12.23
N VAL A 174 -2.93 -14.82 11.00
CA VAL A 174 -3.70 -13.65 10.56
C VAL A 174 -5.02 -14.09 9.93
N LEU A 175 -6.13 -13.57 10.43
CA LEU A 175 -7.47 -13.94 9.98
C LEU A 175 -7.76 -13.38 8.58
N GLU A 176 -8.13 -14.28 7.67
CA GLU A 176 -8.79 -13.96 6.40
C GLU A 176 -10.23 -14.46 6.46
N VAL A 177 -11.19 -13.54 6.43
CA VAL A 177 -12.63 -13.88 6.41
C VAL A 177 -13.09 -14.07 4.98
N ILE A 178 -13.75 -15.22 4.71
CA ILE A 178 -14.28 -15.58 3.40
C ILE A 178 -15.73 -15.07 3.25
N GLN A 179 -16.23 -15.02 2.03
CA GLN A 179 -17.58 -14.49 1.70
C GLN A 179 -18.70 -15.21 2.46
N ASP A 180 -18.53 -16.50 2.76
CA ASP A 180 -19.49 -17.31 3.51
C ASP A 180 -19.52 -16.99 5.03
N GLY A 181 -18.67 -16.06 5.48
CA GLY A 181 -18.66 -15.56 6.84
C GLY A 181 -17.83 -16.36 7.84
N TYR A 182 -17.23 -17.48 7.46
CA TYR A 182 -16.17 -18.16 8.23
C TYR A 182 -14.79 -17.64 7.78
N GLY A 183 -13.72 -18.03 8.46
CA GLY A 183 -12.39 -17.57 8.11
C GLY A 183 -11.30 -18.60 8.36
N PHE A 184 -10.09 -18.23 7.93
CA PHE A 184 -8.87 -19.00 8.19
C PHE A 184 -7.80 -18.11 8.81
N LEU A 185 -7.06 -18.64 9.78
CA LEU A 185 -5.84 -18.01 10.24
C LEU A 185 -4.71 -18.45 9.30
N ARG A 186 -4.13 -17.48 8.63
CA ARG A 186 -3.04 -17.66 7.68
C ARG A 186 -1.70 -17.54 8.38
N SER A 187 -0.76 -18.46 8.08
CA SER A 187 0.60 -18.43 8.63
C SER A 187 1.49 -17.39 7.92
N SER A 188 2.36 -16.75 8.70
CA SER A 188 3.45 -15.90 8.19
C SER A 188 4.44 -16.69 7.33
N ASP A 189 4.65 -17.97 7.63
CA ASP A 189 5.60 -18.83 6.92
C ASP A 189 5.24 -19.05 5.45
N TYR A 190 3.95 -18.93 5.14
CA TYR A 190 3.42 -18.98 3.78
C TYR A 190 3.02 -17.59 3.23
N ASN A 191 3.61 -16.52 3.77
CA ASN A 191 3.30 -15.14 3.37
C ASN A 191 1.79 -14.82 3.38
N TYR A 192 1.06 -15.42 4.34
CA TYR A 192 -0.40 -15.29 4.49
C TYR A 192 -1.24 -15.81 3.31
N LEU A 193 -0.63 -16.60 2.42
CA LEU A 193 -1.35 -17.29 1.35
C LEU A 193 -1.98 -18.59 1.88
N PRO A 194 -3.01 -19.15 1.19
CA PRO A 194 -3.61 -20.41 1.55
C PRO A 194 -2.58 -21.54 1.66
N SER A 195 -2.57 -22.24 2.77
CA SER A 195 -1.59 -23.27 3.09
C SER A 195 -2.24 -24.48 3.79
N PRO A 196 -1.55 -25.64 3.86
CA PRO A 196 -2.02 -26.77 4.63
C PRO A 196 -2.16 -26.49 6.13
N ASP A 197 -1.42 -25.49 6.64
CA ASP A 197 -1.38 -25.12 8.06
C ASP A 197 -2.50 -24.13 8.46
N ASP A 198 -3.41 -23.85 7.54
CA ASP A 198 -4.52 -22.94 7.79
C ASP A 198 -5.44 -23.45 8.89
N ILE A 199 -5.77 -22.57 9.83
CA ILE A 199 -6.64 -22.87 10.97
C ILE A 199 -8.03 -22.32 10.71
N TYR A 200 -9.02 -23.18 10.77
CA TYR A 200 -10.43 -22.82 10.57
C TYR A 200 -10.99 -22.03 11.76
N VAL A 201 -11.62 -20.91 11.47
CA VAL A 201 -12.34 -20.07 12.45
C VAL A 201 -13.81 -20.03 12.08
N SER A 202 -14.66 -20.43 13.01
CA SER A 202 -16.11 -20.47 12.78
C SER A 202 -16.73 -19.07 12.71
N GLN A 203 -17.84 -18.94 11.98
CA GLN A 203 -18.61 -17.72 11.88
C GLN A 203 -19.06 -17.20 13.26
N ASN A 204 -19.39 -18.12 14.19
CA ASN A 204 -19.83 -17.77 15.54
C ASN A 204 -18.69 -17.10 16.34
N GLN A 205 -17.46 -17.61 16.23
CA GLN A 205 -16.27 -17.01 16.87
C GLN A 205 -16.00 -15.62 16.29
N ILE A 206 -16.07 -15.47 14.96
CA ILE A 206 -15.88 -14.17 14.29
C ILE A 206 -16.89 -13.14 14.82
N LYS A 207 -18.17 -13.50 14.92
CA LYS A 207 -19.22 -12.60 15.44
C LYS A 207 -19.08 -12.33 16.95
N LEU A 208 -18.73 -13.35 17.73
CA LEU A 208 -18.63 -13.25 19.19
C LEU A 208 -17.52 -12.26 19.60
N PHE A 209 -16.36 -12.35 18.99
CA PHE A 209 -15.18 -11.53 19.29
C PHE A 209 -15.09 -10.27 18.41
N GLY A 210 -15.98 -10.08 17.43
CA GLY A 210 -15.93 -8.94 16.51
C GLY A 210 -14.68 -8.93 15.62
N LEU A 211 -14.21 -10.14 15.23
CA LEU A 211 -13.01 -10.32 14.42
C LEU A 211 -13.20 -9.76 13.01
N LYS A 212 -12.12 -9.25 12.44
CA LYS A 212 -12.08 -8.71 11.07
C LYS A 212 -10.87 -9.28 10.33
N THR A 213 -10.92 -9.29 9.02
CA THR A 213 -9.76 -9.62 8.19
C THR A 213 -8.56 -8.76 8.59
N GLY A 214 -7.40 -9.40 8.78
CA GLY A 214 -6.18 -8.78 9.23
C GLY A 214 -5.92 -8.88 10.73
N ASP A 215 -6.88 -9.37 11.55
CA ASP A 215 -6.62 -9.61 12.98
C ASP A 215 -5.63 -10.77 13.15
N THR A 216 -4.59 -10.55 13.93
CA THR A 216 -3.67 -11.60 14.38
C THR A 216 -4.28 -12.28 15.60
N VAL A 217 -4.69 -13.51 15.45
CA VAL A 217 -5.36 -14.28 16.51
C VAL A 217 -4.44 -15.39 16.99
N LYS A 218 -4.21 -15.41 18.30
CA LYS A 218 -3.53 -16.49 19.00
C LYS A 218 -4.54 -17.27 19.83
N GLY A 219 -4.44 -18.59 19.76
CA GLY A 219 -5.36 -19.43 20.48
C GLY A 219 -5.01 -20.89 20.40
N THR A 220 -5.80 -21.73 21.08
CA THR A 220 -5.62 -23.18 21.11
C THR A 220 -6.42 -23.84 20.00
N ILE A 221 -5.82 -24.82 19.37
CA ILE A 221 -6.39 -25.64 18.30
C ILE A 221 -6.57 -27.07 18.72
N ARG A 222 -7.35 -27.82 17.97
CA ARG A 222 -7.47 -29.29 18.11
C ARG A 222 -7.19 -30.01 16.78
N PRO A 223 -6.83 -31.27 16.81
CA PRO A 223 -6.76 -32.06 15.59
C PRO A 223 -8.10 -32.12 14.85
N PRO A 224 -8.08 -32.19 13.51
CA PRO A 224 -9.29 -32.38 12.72
C PRO A 224 -9.90 -33.74 13.01
N LYS A 225 -11.24 -33.80 13.11
CA LYS A 225 -12.00 -35.07 13.20
C LYS A 225 -12.18 -35.69 11.82
N GLU A 226 -12.63 -36.94 11.78
CA GLU A 226 -12.98 -37.61 10.53
C GLU A 226 -13.98 -36.73 9.73
N GLY A 227 -13.60 -36.35 8.49
CA GLY A 227 -14.37 -35.46 7.61
C GLY A 227 -14.01 -33.98 7.70
N GLU A 228 -13.23 -33.52 8.67
CA GLU A 228 -12.70 -32.17 8.73
C GLU A 228 -11.35 -32.06 7.99
N LYS A 229 -11.18 -31.02 7.18
CA LYS A 229 -9.96 -30.82 6.40
C LYS A 229 -8.91 -29.97 7.12
N PHE A 230 -9.33 -29.08 8.00
CA PHE A 230 -8.47 -28.09 8.65
C PHE A 230 -8.53 -28.22 10.17
N PHE A 231 -7.48 -27.77 10.85
CA PHE A 231 -7.45 -27.65 12.30
C PHE A 231 -8.41 -26.56 12.76
N PRO A 232 -9.44 -26.84 13.57
CA PRO A 232 -10.32 -25.79 14.06
C PRO A 232 -9.76 -25.10 15.29
N LEU A 233 -9.97 -23.78 15.36
CA LEU A 233 -9.70 -22.95 16.53
C LEU A 233 -10.73 -23.28 17.62
N VAL A 234 -10.26 -23.68 18.80
CA VAL A 234 -11.11 -24.01 19.96
C VAL A 234 -11.31 -22.81 20.86
N LYS A 235 -10.23 -22.16 21.27
CA LYS A 235 -10.24 -21.05 22.20
C LYS A 235 -9.36 -19.92 21.69
N VAL A 236 -9.86 -18.69 21.75
CA VAL A 236 -9.09 -17.48 21.49
C VAL A 236 -8.44 -17.04 22.79
N GLU A 237 -7.12 -16.81 22.77
CA GLU A 237 -6.32 -16.36 23.92
C GLU A 237 -6.05 -14.87 23.84
N SER A 238 -5.57 -14.40 22.68
CA SER A 238 -5.34 -12.98 22.44
C SER A 238 -5.59 -12.62 20.99
N ILE A 239 -5.88 -11.35 20.75
CA ILE A 239 -6.11 -10.79 19.42
C ILE A 239 -5.25 -9.53 19.30
N ASN A 240 -4.36 -9.48 18.30
CA ASN A 240 -3.39 -8.40 18.11
C ASN A 240 -2.60 -8.08 19.41
N GLY A 241 -2.25 -9.11 20.19
CA GLY A 241 -1.54 -8.96 21.46
C GLY A 241 -2.37 -8.36 22.60
N ARG A 242 -3.68 -8.17 22.43
CA ARG A 242 -4.61 -7.65 23.44
C ARG A 242 -5.61 -8.71 23.86
N ASP A 243 -6.25 -8.50 25.01
CA ASP A 243 -7.35 -9.33 25.48
C ASP A 243 -8.55 -9.24 24.52
N PRO A 244 -9.27 -10.34 24.25
CA PRO A 244 -10.43 -10.33 23.36
C PRO A 244 -11.54 -9.35 23.75
N SER A 245 -11.68 -9.01 25.03
CA SER A 245 -12.67 -8.01 25.51
C SER A 245 -12.39 -6.60 24.96
N TYR A 246 -11.11 -6.22 24.89
CA TYR A 246 -10.68 -4.92 24.34
C TYR A 246 -11.03 -4.76 22.85
N ILE A 247 -10.94 -5.84 22.09
CA ILE A 247 -11.10 -5.82 20.64
C ILE A 247 -12.51 -5.52 20.20
N ARG A 248 -13.50 -5.91 20.99
CA ARG A 248 -14.92 -5.74 20.69
C ARG A 248 -15.32 -4.28 20.53
N ASP A 249 -14.74 -3.40 21.36
CA ASP A 249 -15.11 -1.98 21.44
C ASP A 249 -14.16 -1.06 20.67
N ARG A 250 -13.19 -1.64 19.91
CA ARG A 250 -12.21 -0.87 19.13
C ARG A 250 -12.86 -0.03 18.04
N VAL A 251 -12.37 1.20 17.89
CA VAL A 251 -12.77 2.10 16.79
C VAL A 251 -12.11 1.65 15.49
N PRO A 252 -12.88 1.44 14.40
CA PRO A 252 -12.29 1.08 13.10
C PRO A 252 -11.35 2.16 12.57
N PHE A 253 -10.25 1.74 11.91
CA PHE A 253 -9.16 2.57 11.41
C PHE A 253 -9.61 3.82 10.64
N GLN A 254 -10.68 3.69 9.85
CA GLN A 254 -11.20 4.78 9.02
C GLN A 254 -11.81 5.95 9.81
N TYR A 255 -12.20 5.72 11.06
CA TYR A 255 -12.81 6.72 11.96
C TYR A 255 -11.81 7.31 12.97
N LEU A 256 -10.57 6.82 12.97
CA LEU A 256 -9.52 7.34 13.84
C LEU A 256 -9.00 8.68 13.31
N THR A 257 -8.85 9.67 14.19
CA THR A 257 -8.39 11.03 13.84
C THR A 257 -6.91 11.03 13.42
N PRO A 258 -6.58 11.44 12.18
CA PRO A 258 -5.20 11.48 11.71
C PRO A 258 -4.48 12.75 12.17
N LEU A 259 -3.24 12.61 12.64
CA LEU A 259 -2.34 13.72 13.00
C LEU A 259 -1.09 13.73 12.11
N PHE A 260 -0.39 14.86 12.10
CA PHE A 260 0.96 14.90 11.54
C PHE A 260 1.93 14.10 12.41
N PRO A 261 2.96 13.46 11.83
CA PRO A 261 4.02 12.84 12.59
C PRO A 261 4.71 13.86 13.51
N SER A 262 4.69 13.61 14.82
CA SER A 262 5.32 14.45 15.85
C SER A 262 6.38 13.71 16.67
N GLU A 263 6.40 12.39 16.60
CA GLU A 263 7.39 11.54 17.23
C GLU A 263 8.37 11.02 16.15
N LYS A 264 9.65 11.36 16.31
CA LYS A 264 10.72 10.97 15.39
C LYS A 264 11.17 9.53 15.65
N PHE A 265 11.36 8.74 14.60
CA PHE A 265 12.16 7.53 14.67
C PHE A 265 13.63 7.90 14.77
N LYS A 266 14.27 7.53 15.87
CA LYS A 266 15.71 7.72 16.05
C LYS A 266 16.46 6.68 15.23
N LEU A 267 17.20 7.12 14.22
CA LEU A 267 17.95 6.25 13.33
C LEU A 267 19.44 6.12 13.72
N THR A 268 19.88 6.84 14.76
CA THR A 268 21.27 6.94 15.21
C THR A 268 21.45 6.39 16.63
N GLY A 269 22.69 6.17 17.05
CA GLY A 269 23.01 5.75 18.43
C GLY A 269 22.90 4.24 18.68
N HIS A 270 22.81 3.41 17.65
CA HIS A 270 22.82 1.95 17.76
C HIS A 270 24.13 1.34 17.23
N LYS A 271 24.39 0.07 17.57
CA LYS A 271 25.69 -0.59 17.24
C LYS A 271 26.02 -0.69 15.75
N GLN A 272 25.00 -0.72 14.89
CA GLN A 272 25.13 -0.84 13.45
C GLN A 272 24.84 0.49 12.74
N GLU A 273 25.04 1.61 13.44
CA GLU A 273 24.88 2.94 12.85
C GLU A 273 25.76 3.11 11.62
N SER A 274 25.16 3.60 10.54
CA SER A 274 25.84 3.87 9.29
C SER A 274 25.78 5.35 8.95
N LEU A 275 26.65 5.81 8.07
CA LEU A 275 26.58 7.16 7.53
C LEU A 275 25.24 7.42 6.85
N SER A 276 24.63 6.38 6.26
CA SER A 276 23.29 6.45 5.63
C SER A 276 22.23 6.87 6.62
N THR A 277 22.17 6.21 7.78
CA THR A 277 21.19 6.51 8.83
C THR A 277 21.42 7.89 9.44
N ARG A 278 22.68 8.32 9.59
CA ARG A 278 23.03 9.64 10.09
C ARG A 278 22.57 10.77 9.17
N VAL A 279 22.86 10.64 7.87
CA VAL A 279 22.43 11.62 6.84
C VAL A 279 20.92 11.69 6.78
N MET A 280 20.24 10.53 6.77
CA MET A 280 18.79 10.45 6.71
C MET A 280 18.14 11.08 7.96
N ASP A 281 18.71 10.84 9.14
CA ASP A 281 18.22 11.38 10.40
C ASP A 281 18.24 12.92 10.46
N LEU A 282 19.19 13.55 9.77
CA LEU A 282 19.32 15.01 9.68
C LEU A 282 18.48 15.61 8.55
N PHE A 283 18.61 15.08 7.32
CA PHE A 283 18.06 15.72 6.11
C PHE A 283 16.67 15.21 5.72
N SER A 284 16.30 14.02 6.10
CA SER A 284 14.99 13.42 5.81
C SER A 284 14.48 12.64 7.02
N PRO A 285 14.24 13.33 8.16
CA PRO A 285 13.79 12.67 9.37
C PRO A 285 12.46 11.95 9.15
N ILE A 286 12.34 10.76 9.74
CA ILE A 286 11.14 9.94 9.68
C ILE A 286 10.41 10.03 11.01
N GLY A 287 9.12 10.31 10.96
CA GLY A 287 8.25 10.28 12.13
C GLY A 287 7.31 9.08 12.15
N LYS A 288 6.81 8.73 13.33
CA LYS A 288 5.74 7.74 13.51
C LYS A 288 4.48 8.23 12.80
N GLY A 289 4.01 7.48 11.80
CA GLY A 289 2.92 7.90 10.91
C GLY A 289 3.36 8.51 9.58
N GLN A 290 4.67 8.47 9.25
CA GLN A 290 5.23 9.04 8.03
C GLN A 290 4.81 8.27 6.77
N ARG A 291 4.55 9.02 5.70
CA ARG A 291 4.44 8.51 4.32
C ARG A 291 5.73 8.84 3.58
N GLY A 292 6.76 8.01 3.77
CA GLY A 292 8.08 8.23 3.20
C GLY A 292 8.23 7.55 1.85
N MET A 293 8.81 8.26 0.89
CA MET A 293 9.16 7.72 -0.40
C MET A 293 10.66 7.78 -0.62
N ILE A 294 11.27 6.62 -0.83
CA ILE A 294 12.69 6.48 -1.18
C ILE A 294 12.75 6.32 -2.69
N VAL A 295 13.09 7.39 -3.38
CA VAL A 295 13.21 7.42 -4.84
C VAL A 295 14.56 6.86 -5.24
N ALA A 296 14.56 5.79 -6.00
CA ALA A 296 15.77 5.08 -6.33
C ALA A 296 15.86 4.74 -7.82
N GLN A 297 16.98 5.10 -8.42
CA GLN A 297 17.39 4.57 -9.71
C GLN A 297 17.98 3.17 -9.53
N PRO A 298 18.00 2.32 -10.56
CA PRO A 298 18.65 1.00 -10.48
C PRO A 298 20.13 1.10 -10.07
N LYS A 299 20.56 0.21 -9.14
CA LYS A 299 21.96 0.09 -8.64
C LYS A 299 22.45 1.26 -7.77
N THR A 300 21.57 1.98 -7.10
CA THR A 300 21.93 3.09 -6.19
C THR A 300 22.08 2.68 -4.73
N GLY A 301 21.88 1.40 -4.38
CA GLY A 301 22.04 0.91 -3.02
C GLY A 301 20.75 0.97 -2.18
N LYS A 302 19.56 1.01 -2.81
CA LYS A 302 18.27 1.06 -2.11
C LYS A 302 18.08 -0.02 -1.03
N THR A 303 18.44 -1.28 -1.34
CA THR A 303 18.26 -2.44 -0.45
C THR A 303 19.13 -2.32 0.80
N MET A 304 20.37 -1.82 0.66
CA MET A 304 21.26 -1.58 1.81
C MET A 304 20.71 -0.48 2.71
N LEU A 305 20.22 0.61 2.12
CA LEU A 305 19.59 1.69 2.88
C LEU A 305 18.35 1.21 3.64
N LEU A 306 17.49 0.39 3.01
CA LEU A 306 16.33 -0.19 3.68
C LEU A 306 16.73 -1.08 4.86
N LYS A 307 17.79 -1.89 4.73
CA LYS A 307 18.32 -2.71 5.84
C LYS A 307 18.83 -1.85 6.97
N ASP A 308 19.58 -0.79 6.66
CA ASP A 308 20.10 0.15 7.66
C ASP A 308 18.96 0.81 8.43
N VAL A 309 17.92 1.28 7.75
CA VAL A 309 16.73 1.87 8.37
C VAL A 309 15.95 0.85 9.20
N ALA A 310 15.76 -0.36 8.68
CA ALA A 310 15.07 -1.43 9.39
C ALA A 310 15.78 -1.80 10.69
N ASN A 311 17.11 -1.98 10.63
CA ASN A 311 17.92 -2.32 11.79
C ASN A 311 17.96 -1.17 12.81
N ALA A 312 18.00 0.09 12.36
CA ALA A 312 17.94 1.25 13.23
C ALA A 312 16.60 1.32 13.98
N ILE A 313 15.48 1.13 13.29
CA ILE A 313 14.14 1.10 13.91
C ILE A 313 14.03 -0.08 14.88
N ALA A 314 14.45 -1.28 14.47
CA ALA A 314 14.39 -2.48 15.31
C ALA A 314 15.24 -2.37 16.59
N ALA A 315 16.37 -1.63 16.52
CA ALA A 315 17.26 -1.44 17.66
C ALA A 315 16.78 -0.35 18.63
N ASN A 316 16.30 0.78 18.09
CA ASN A 316 15.96 1.96 18.88
C ASN A 316 14.48 2.01 19.29
N HIS A 317 13.60 1.32 18.55
CA HIS A 317 12.15 1.33 18.73
C HIS A 317 11.58 -0.10 18.80
N PRO A 318 11.93 -0.90 19.83
CA PRO A 318 11.46 -2.27 19.98
C PRO A 318 9.93 -2.36 20.20
N GLU A 319 9.28 -1.26 20.55
CA GLU A 319 7.83 -1.13 20.68
C GLU A 319 7.11 -1.11 19.31
N THR A 320 7.85 -0.77 18.25
CA THR A 320 7.29 -0.66 16.90
C THR A 320 7.28 -2.02 16.20
N TYR A 321 6.13 -2.43 15.72
CA TYR A 321 6.01 -3.64 14.90
C TYR A 321 6.50 -3.36 13.49
N LEU A 322 7.63 -3.96 13.13
CA LEU A 322 8.28 -3.73 11.84
C LEU A 322 7.94 -4.85 10.85
N ILE A 323 7.40 -4.47 9.70
CA ILE A 323 7.09 -5.36 8.58
C ILE A 323 7.90 -4.92 7.36
N VAL A 324 8.61 -5.85 6.75
CA VAL A 324 9.25 -5.67 5.45
C VAL A 324 8.42 -6.39 4.40
N LEU A 325 7.85 -5.64 3.48
CA LEU A 325 7.02 -6.16 2.39
C LEU A 325 7.77 -6.06 1.06
N LEU A 326 8.15 -7.21 0.52
CA LEU A 326 8.89 -7.34 -0.74
C LEU A 326 7.95 -7.80 -1.85
N ILE A 327 7.77 -6.99 -2.88
CA ILE A 327 6.87 -7.27 -4.01
C ILE A 327 7.66 -7.35 -5.31
N ASP A 328 7.56 -8.48 -6.00
CA ASP A 328 8.24 -8.74 -7.28
C ASP A 328 9.77 -8.60 -7.15
N GLU A 329 10.32 -8.97 -5.97
CA GLU A 329 11.77 -9.02 -5.72
C GLU A 329 12.31 -10.44 -5.91
N ARG A 330 13.63 -10.57 -5.96
CA ARG A 330 14.31 -11.85 -6.18
C ARG A 330 14.33 -12.70 -4.92
N PRO A 331 14.19 -14.05 -5.03
CA PRO A 331 14.22 -14.94 -3.88
C PRO A 331 15.48 -14.81 -3.01
N GLU A 332 16.65 -14.60 -3.66
CA GLU A 332 17.91 -14.38 -2.95
C GLU A 332 17.93 -13.08 -2.15
N GLU A 333 17.30 -11.99 -2.65
CA GLU A 333 17.17 -10.71 -1.94
C GLU A 333 16.21 -10.83 -0.76
N VAL A 334 15.14 -11.63 -0.90
CA VAL A 334 14.20 -11.96 0.18
C VAL A 334 14.92 -12.70 1.31
N THR A 335 15.69 -13.74 0.98
CA THR A 335 16.45 -14.52 1.97
C THR A 335 17.49 -13.67 2.68
N ASP A 336 18.18 -12.81 1.93
CA ASP A 336 19.19 -11.91 2.48
C ASP A 336 18.57 -10.86 3.42
N MET A 337 17.39 -10.32 3.07
CA MET A 337 16.64 -9.41 3.94
C MET A 337 16.20 -10.12 5.23
N ALA A 338 15.61 -11.31 5.13
CA ALA A 338 15.13 -12.07 6.27
C ALA A 338 16.25 -12.44 7.27
N ARG A 339 17.47 -12.66 6.78
CA ARG A 339 18.65 -12.95 7.63
C ARG A 339 19.30 -11.71 8.21
N SER A 340 19.15 -10.55 7.55
CA SER A 340 19.86 -9.32 7.89
C SER A 340 19.08 -8.40 8.82
N VAL A 341 17.74 -8.56 8.89
CA VAL A 341 16.86 -7.63 9.59
C VAL A 341 16.02 -8.36 10.64
N LYS A 342 15.89 -7.77 11.82
CA LYS A 342 14.99 -8.26 12.87
C LYS A 342 13.59 -7.67 12.68
N ALA A 343 12.86 -8.22 11.70
CA ALA A 343 11.51 -7.80 11.35
C ALA A 343 10.71 -8.99 10.81
N GLU A 344 9.42 -8.83 10.72
CA GLU A 344 8.58 -9.75 9.93
C GLU A 344 8.80 -9.47 8.44
N VAL A 345 9.34 -10.44 7.71
CA VAL A 345 9.57 -10.32 6.26
C VAL A 345 8.49 -11.10 5.52
N VAL A 346 7.69 -10.39 4.75
CA VAL A 346 6.62 -10.95 3.90
C VAL A 346 6.97 -10.65 2.46
N ALA A 347 6.97 -11.66 1.62
CA ALA A 347 7.41 -11.51 0.24
C ALA A 347 6.44 -12.16 -0.75
N SER A 348 6.43 -11.61 -1.95
CA SER A 348 5.89 -12.24 -3.14
C SER A 348 6.89 -12.01 -4.27
N THR A 349 7.58 -13.08 -4.67
CA THR A 349 8.74 -13.04 -5.57
C THR A 349 8.34 -12.90 -7.04
N PHE A 350 9.28 -12.53 -7.90
CA PHE A 350 9.02 -12.19 -9.31
C PHE A 350 8.43 -13.34 -10.15
N ASP A 351 8.59 -14.58 -9.70
CA ASP A 351 8.03 -15.78 -10.32
C ASP A 351 6.54 -16.00 -10.01
N GLU A 352 5.98 -15.22 -9.07
CA GLU A 352 4.57 -15.30 -8.71
C GLU A 352 3.69 -14.40 -9.59
N PRO A 353 2.41 -14.77 -9.81
CA PRO A 353 1.49 -13.97 -10.58
C PRO A 353 1.07 -12.68 -9.84
N ALA A 354 0.69 -11.65 -10.60
CA ALA A 354 0.30 -10.34 -10.08
C ALA A 354 -0.83 -10.38 -9.03
N ASP A 355 -1.75 -11.33 -9.13
CA ASP A 355 -2.82 -11.54 -8.15
C ASP A 355 -2.29 -11.89 -6.76
N ARG A 356 -1.19 -12.65 -6.68
CA ARG A 356 -0.53 -12.97 -5.40
C ARG A 356 0.11 -11.73 -4.80
N HIS A 357 0.82 -10.92 -5.59
CA HIS A 357 1.39 -9.64 -5.13
C HIS A 357 0.32 -8.76 -4.48
N VAL A 358 -0.83 -8.63 -5.16
CA VAL A 358 -1.97 -7.84 -4.67
C VAL A 358 -2.56 -8.44 -3.39
N LYS A 359 -2.70 -9.77 -3.32
CA LYS A 359 -3.25 -10.46 -2.14
C LYS A 359 -2.37 -10.28 -0.91
N VAL A 360 -1.07 -10.54 -1.05
CA VAL A 360 -0.09 -10.37 0.03
C VAL A 360 -0.06 -8.93 0.53
N ALA A 361 -0.01 -7.95 -0.38
CA ALA A 361 -0.03 -6.54 0.00
C ALA A 361 -1.32 -6.14 0.75
N ASN A 362 -2.48 -6.65 0.32
CA ASN A 362 -3.75 -6.35 0.98
C ASN A 362 -3.82 -6.94 2.40
N ILE A 363 -3.40 -8.20 2.61
CA ILE A 363 -3.46 -8.82 3.94
C ILE A 363 -2.50 -8.14 4.91
N VAL A 364 -1.30 -7.76 4.46
CA VAL A 364 -0.32 -7.00 5.26
C VAL A 364 -0.88 -5.64 5.66
N LEU A 365 -1.51 -4.93 4.74
CA LEU A 365 -2.13 -3.64 5.04
C LEU A 365 -3.28 -3.78 6.06
N GLU A 366 -4.14 -4.77 5.89
CA GLU A 366 -5.24 -5.00 6.84
C GLU A 366 -4.69 -5.42 8.22
N LYS A 367 -3.66 -6.29 8.28
CA LYS A 367 -2.96 -6.61 9.54
C LYS A 367 -2.44 -5.36 10.22
N ALA A 368 -1.70 -4.52 9.50
CA ALA A 368 -1.17 -3.28 10.04
C ALA A 368 -2.27 -2.36 10.58
N LYS A 369 -3.37 -2.19 9.85
CA LYS A 369 -4.52 -1.40 10.33
C LYS A 369 -5.15 -1.97 11.60
N ARG A 370 -5.31 -3.31 11.68
CA ARG A 370 -5.88 -3.95 12.89
C ARG A 370 -4.98 -3.76 14.10
N MET A 371 -3.65 -3.84 13.93
CA MET A 371 -2.71 -3.58 15.00
C MET A 371 -2.78 -2.12 15.48
N VAL A 372 -2.87 -1.17 14.55
CA VAL A 372 -3.00 0.26 14.89
C VAL A 372 -4.32 0.56 15.60
N GLU A 373 -5.43 -0.10 15.24
CA GLU A 373 -6.70 -0.01 15.99
C GLU A 373 -6.56 -0.46 17.45
N CYS A 374 -5.58 -1.31 17.74
CA CYS A 374 -5.25 -1.77 19.09
C CYS A 374 -4.20 -0.92 19.80
N GLY A 375 -3.81 0.22 19.21
CA GLY A 375 -2.87 1.17 19.79
C GLY A 375 -1.39 0.83 19.58
N HIS A 376 -1.06 -0.06 18.64
CA HIS A 376 0.34 -0.37 18.31
C HIS A 376 0.90 0.59 17.27
N ASP A 377 2.21 0.87 17.39
CA ASP A 377 2.97 1.53 16.34
C ASP A 377 3.44 0.47 15.33
N VAL A 378 3.13 0.70 14.05
CA VAL A 378 3.50 -0.20 12.96
C VAL A 378 4.29 0.55 11.90
N CYS A 379 5.39 -0.04 11.43
CA CYS A 379 6.17 0.48 10.33
C CYS A 379 6.27 -0.56 9.22
N ILE A 380 5.83 -0.20 8.02
CA ILE A 380 5.94 -1.03 6.81
C ILE A 380 7.05 -0.46 5.93
N LEU A 381 8.07 -1.28 5.65
CA LEU A 381 9.07 -1.00 4.62
C LEU A 381 8.66 -1.76 3.35
N LEU A 382 8.25 -1.03 2.32
CA LEU A 382 7.75 -1.60 1.06
C LEU A 382 8.79 -1.49 -0.06
N ASP A 383 9.26 -2.58 -0.58
CA ASP A 383 10.11 -2.64 -1.75
C ASP A 383 9.45 -3.49 -2.85
N SER A 384 8.83 -2.94 -3.89
CA SER A 384 8.68 -1.53 -4.18
C SER A 384 7.22 -1.16 -4.49
N ILE A 385 6.86 0.11 -4.27
CA ILE A 385 5.51 0.61 -4.60
C ILE A 385 5.27 0.66 -6.11
N THR A 386 6.32 0.87 -6.91
CA THR A 386 6.24 0.86 -8.37
C THR A 386 5.81 -0.51 -8.88
N ARG A 387 6.41 -1.59 -8.36
CA ARG A 387 6.05 -2.96 -8.73
C ARG A 387 4.67 -3.35 -8.22
N LEU A 388 4.32 -2.92 -7.00
CA LEU A 388 2.96 -3.11 -6.47
C LEU A 388 1.92 -2.40 -7.36
N ALA A 389 2.18 -1.18 -7.81
CA ALA A 389 1.29 -0.44 -8.71
C ALA A 389 1.16 -1.13 -10.08
N ARG A 390 2.25 -1.69 -10.61
CA ARG A 390 2.21 -2.51 -11.83
C ARG A 390 1.33 -3.76 -11.66
N ALA A 391 1.46 -4.48 -10.54
CA ALA A 391 0.63 -5.63 -10.23
C ALA A 391 -0.87 -5.26 -10.17
N TYR A 392 -1.19 -4.13 -9.52
CA TYR A 392 -2.56 -3.63 -9.53
C TYR A 392 -3.06 -3.24 -10.92
N ASN A 393 -2.19 -2.68 -11.78
CA ASN A 393 -2.55 -2.35 -13.16
C ASN A 393 -2.87 -3.60 -13.98
N THR A 394 -2.14 -4.70 -13.75
CA THR A 394 -2.40 -5.99 -14.41
C THR A 394 -3.72 -6.63 -13.97
N VAL A 395 -4.03 -6.56 -12.67
CA VAL A 395 -5.19 -7.23 -12.05
C VAL A 395 -6.48 -6.40 -12.19
N SER A 396 -6.37 -5.07 -12.36
CA SER A 396 -7.54 -4.21 -12.45
C SER A 396 -8.31 -4.45 -13.74
N PRO A 397 -9.65 -4.54 -13.68
CA PRO A 397 -10.45 -4.60 -14.90
C PRO A 397 -10.26 -3.32 -15.72
N ALA A 398 -10.13 -3.48 -17.04
CA ALA A 398 -9.92 -2.35 -17.94
C ALA A 398 -11.08 -1.34 -17.84
N SER A 399 -10.77 -0.08 -17.54
CA SER A 399 -11.76 1.00 -17.46
C SER A 399 -12.09 1.64 -18.81
N GLY A 400 -11.32 1.29 -19.84
CA GLY A 400 -11.40 1.92 -21.18
C GLY A 400 -10.74 3.30 -21.24
N LYS A 401 -10.19 3.81 -20.10
CA LYS A 401 -9.44 5.07 -20.03
C LYS A 401 -8.02 4.78 -19.58
N VAL A 402 -7.08 4.85 -20.51
CA VAL A 402 -5.66 4.59 -20.26
C VAL A 402 -4.90 5.92 -20.21
N LEU A 403 -4.16 6.11 -19.14
CA LEU A 403 -3.22 7.22 -18.98
C LEU A 403 -1.95 6.97 -19.82
N SER A 404 -1.10 7.99 -19.95
CA SER A 404 0.22 7.81 -20.58
C SER A 404 0.99 6.66 -19.92
N GLY A 405 1.81 5.94 -20.69
CA GLY A 405 2.57 4.80 -20.17
C GLY A 405 1.76 3.50 -19.99
N GLY A 406 0.50 3.43 -20.44
CA GLY A 406 -0.30 2.19 -20.39
C GLY A 406 -0.91 1.89 -19.01
N VAL A 407 -1.07 2.91 -18.16
CA VAL A 407 -1.69 2.79 -16.83
C VAL A 407 -3.20 3.00 -16.95
N ASP A 408 -4.01 2.04 -16.47
CA ASP A 408 -5.46 2.24 -16.36
C ASP A 408 -5.78 3.31 -15.32
N ALA A 409 -6.74 4.19 -15.63
CA ALA A 409 -7.09 5.31 -14.77
C ALA A 409 -7.53 4.90 -13.36
N ASN A 410 -8.11 3.71 -13.19
CA ASN A 410 -8.58 3.20 -11.90
C ASN A 410 -7.53 2.34 -11.17
N ALA A 411 -6.49 1.88 -11.86
CA ALA A 411 -5.51 0.94 -11.32
C ALA A 411 -4.76 1.49 -10.10
N LEU A 412 -4.45 2.79 -10.11
CA LEU A 412 -3.67 3.42 -9.04
C LEU A 412 -4.46 3.76 -7.78
N HIS A 413 -5.80 3.64 -7.77
CA HIS A 413 -6.61 3.95 -6.59
C HIS A 413 -6.26 3.07 -5.37
N LYS A 414 -6.16 1.75 -5.57
CA LYS A 414 -5.85 0.83 -4.47
C LYS A 414 -4.43 1.03 -3.91
N PRO A 415 -3.36 1.06 -4.72
CA PRO A 415 -2.02 1.32 -4.20
C PRO A 415 -1.86 2.73 -3.60
N LYS A 416 -2.55 3.76 -4.11
CA LYS A 416 -2.61 5.07 -3.44
C LYS A 416 -3.27 5.00 -2.06
N ARG A 417 -4.36 4.23 -1.92
CA ARG A 417 -5.00 3.98 -0.62
C ARG A 417 -4.09 3.20 0.32
N PHE A 418 -3.29 2.27 -0.20
CA PHE A 418 -2.26 1.59 0.57
C PHE A 418 -1.29 2.60 1.17
N PHE A 419 -0.59 3.36 0.36
CA PHE A 419 0.39 4.35 0.80
C PHE A 419 -0.23 5.49 1.61
N GLY A 420 -1.41 5.95 1.23
CA GLY A 420 -2.17 7.01 1.91
C GLY A 420 -2.74 6.59 3.28
N SER A 421 -2.71 5.30 3.64
CA SER A 421 -3.16 4.84 4.96
C SER A 421 -2.18 5.19 6.08
N ALA A 422 -0.90 5.47 5.77
CA ALA A 422 0.07 5.88 6.78
C ALA A 422 -0.33 7.20 7.45
N ARG A 423 -0.41 7.16 8.79
CA ARG A 423 -0.79 8.29 9.65
C ARG A 423 -0.43 8.05 11.12
N LYS A 424 -0.18 9.10 11.87
CA LYS A 424 -0.23 9.10 13.33
C LYS A 424 -1.69 9.24 13.76
N ILE A 425 -2.08 8.57 14.82
CA ILE A 425 -3.45 8.59 15.34
C ILE A 425 -3.47 9.29 16.68
N GLU A 426 -4.49 10.12 16.89
CA GLU A 426 -4.72 10.80 18.15
C GLU A 426 -5.08 9.78 19.24
N ASN A 427 -4.37 9.84 20.36
CA ASN A 427 -4.53 8.91 21.50
C ASN A 427 -4.44 7.42 21.13
N GLY A 428 -3.72 7.10 20.06
CA GLY A 428 -3.56 5.74 19.54
C GLY A 428 -2.18 5.48 18.99
N GLY A 429 -2.04 4.36 18.29
CA GLY A 429 -0.82 3.98 17.60
C GLY A 429 -0.52 4.80 16.35
N SER A 430 0.38 4.31 15.54
CA SER A 430 0.73 4.91 14.25
C SER A 430 0.94 3.85 13.17
N LEU A 431 0.67 4.23 11.92
CA LEU A 431 1.07 3.47 10.75
C LEU A 431 2.05 4.30 9.93
N SER A 432 3.30 3.87 9.88
CA SER A 432 4.33 4.46 9.03
C SER A 432 4.54 3.57 7.81
N ILE A 433 4.69 4.16 6.62
CA ILE A 433 5.00 3.42 5.40
C ILE A 433 6.16 4.11 4.70
N LEU A 434 7.28 3.38 4.57
CA LEU A 434 8.44 3.81 3.80
C LEU A 434 8.50 2.94 2.55
N ALA A 435 8.20 3.53 1.40
CA ALA A 435 8.11 2.80 0.15
C ALA A 435 9.22 3.22 -0.82
N THR A 436 9.87 2.24 -1.46
CA THR A 436 10.80 2.55 -2.56
C THR A 436 10.01 2.79 -3.85
N ALA A 437 10.36 3.85 -4.55
CA ALA A 437 9.85 4.17 -5.88
C ALA A 437 10.99 4.08 -6.89
N LEU A 438 10.79 3.29 -7.95
CA LEU A 438 11.77 3.12 -9.02
C LEU A 438 11.57 4.20 -10.07
N THR A 439 12.66 4.89 -10.41
CA THR A 439 12.69 5.94 -11.45
C THR A 439 13.81 5.66 -12.45
N GLU A 440 13.74 6.30 -13.62
CA GLU A 440 14.72 6.15 -14.72
C GLU A 440 14.97 4.69 -15.14
N THR A 441 13.92 3.88 -15.12
CA THR A 441 13.96 2.48 -15.58
C THR A 441 13.84 2.37 -17.11
N GLY A 442 13.59 3.47 -17.80
CA GLY A 442 13.26 3.51 -19.23
C GLY A 442 11.79 3.20 -19.53
N SER A 443 10.94 3.01 -18.50
CA SER A 443 9.52 2.74 -18.64
C SER A 443 8.69 3.99 -18.33
N LYS A 444 7.91 4.47 -19.32
CA LYS A 444 6.95 5.57 -19.11
C LYS A 444 5.89 5.26 -18.04
N MET A 445 5.59 3.98 -17.83
CA MET A 445 4.67 3.56 -16.77
C MET A 445 5.21 3.93 -15.39
N ASP A 446 6.50 3.72 -15.13
CA ASP A 446 7.12 4.01 -13.84
C ASP A 446 7.17 5.51 -13.55
N GLU A 447 7.38 6.32 -14.58
CA GLU A 447 7.33 7.79 -14.47
C GLU A 447 5.94 8.27 -14.06
N VAL A 448 4.89 7.75 -14.70
CA VAL A 448 3.49 8.07 -14.34
C VAL A 448 3.17 7.62 -12.92
N ILE A 449 3.57 6.40 -12.55
CA ILE A 449 3.39 5.87 -11.20
C ILE A 449 4.09 6.79 -10.19
N PHE A 450 5.35 7.15 -10.42
CA PHE A 450 6.11 8.01 -9.54
C PHE A 450 5.43 9.37 -9.32
N GLU A 451 5.05 10.07 -10.40
CA GLU A 451 4.38 11.38 -10.30
C GLU A 451 3.05 11.29 -9.51
N GLU A 452 2.29 10.22 -9.71
CA GLU A 452 1.04 9.99 -9.00
C GLU A 452 1.22 9.73 -7.48
N PHE A 453 2.34 9.14 -7.06
CA PHE A 453 2.66 8.90 -5.65
C PHE A 453 3.40 10.06 -4.98
N LYS A 454 4.18 10.85 -5.73
CA LYS A 454 4.92 12.00 -5.22
C LYS A 454 4.03 12.99 -4.46
N GLY A 455 2.82 13.23 -4.98
CA GLY A 455 1.83 14.08 -4.33
C GLY A 455 1.23 13.51 -3.03
N THR A 456 1.31 12.18 -2.81
CA THR A 456 0.74 11.49 -1.64
C THR A 456 1.73 11.43 -0.48
N GLY A 457 3.04 11.39 -0.77
CA GLY A 457 4.11 11.35 0.22
C GLY A 457 4.25 12.67 1.00
N ASN A 458 4.80 12.58 2.21
CA ASN A 458 5.19 13.72 3.05
C ASN A 458 6.65 13.67 3.49
N MET A 459 7.42 12.73 2.98
CA MET A 459 8.87 12.65 3.07
C MET A 459 9.40 12.06 1.78
N GLU A 460 10.44 12.63 1.22
CA GLU A 460 11.11 12.17 0.00
C GLU A 460 12.61 12.09 0.25
N LEU A 461 13.19 10.94 -0.05
CA LEU A 461 14.62 10.69 -0.05
C LEU A 461 15.02 10.24 -1.45
N GLN A 462 15.84 11.00 -2.12
CA GLN A 462 16.27 10.69 -3.48
C GLN A 462 17.68 10.09 -3.49
N LEU A 463 17.83 8.94 -4.16
CA LEU A 463 19.13 8.33 -4.45
C LEU A 463 19.56 8.69 -5.88
N ASP A 464 20.79 9.16 -6.02
CA ASP A 464 21.35 9.55 -7.32
C ASP A 464 22.38 8.55 -7.82
N ARG A 465 22.23 8.16 -9.10
CA ARG A 465 23.12 7.22 -9.78
C ARG A 465 24.50 7.81 -10.05
N LYS A 466 24.62 9.14 -10.22
CA LYS A 466 25.91 9.79 -10.47
C LYS A 466 26.82 9.67 -9.24
N ILE A 467 26.24 9.81 -8.03
CA ILE A 467 26.93 9.60 -6.75
C ILE A 467 27.37 8.13 -6.63
N SER A 468 26.45 7.19 -6.87
CA SER A 468 26.74 5.75 -6.83
C SER A 468 27.80 5.31 -7.85
N ASN A 469 27.81 5.87 -9.06
CA ASN A 469 28.82 5.57 -10.09
C ASN A 469 30.24 5.97 -9.64
N ARG A 470 30.37 7.01 -8.79
CA ARG A 470 31.64 7.40 -8.16
C ARG A 470 31.99 6.59 -6.92
N ARG A 471 31.18 5.57 -6.58
CA ARG A 471 31.37 4.73 -5.38
C ARG A 471 31.25 5.50 -4.06
N ILE A 472 30.54 6.61 -4.06
CA ILE A 472 30.21 7.38 -2.86
C ILE A 472 28.92 6.81 -2.29
N TYR A 473 28.96 6.37 -1.02
CA TYR A 473 27.80 5.86 -0.30
C TYR A 473 27.71 6.54 1.07
N PRO A 474 26.48 6.89 1.51
CA PRO A 474 25.19 6.70 0.81
C PRO A 474 25.07 7.57 -0.45
N ALA A 475 24.43 7.05 -1.49
CA ALA A 475 24.23 7.78 -2.73
C ALA A 475 22.99 8.70 -2.66
N ILE A 476 22.86 9.45 -1.56
CA ILE A 476 21.70 10.32 -1.27
C ILE A 476 21.93 11.70 -1.89
N ASP A 477 20.95 12.16 -2.66
CA ASP A 477 20.89 13.57 -3.05
C ASP A 477 20.27 14.37 -1.89
N ILE A 478 21.13 15.00 -1.10
CA ILE A 478 20.73 15.78 0.08
C ILE A 478 20.13 17.16 -0.28
N THR A 479 20.30 17.61 -1.51
CA THR A 479 19.78 18.91 -1.96
C THR A 479 18.27 18.86 -2.20
N ILE A 480 17.76 17.73 -2.72
CA ILE A 480 16.37 17.51 -3.06
C ILE A 480 15.61 16.80 -1.94
N SER A 481 16.31 15.95 -1.16
CA SER A 481 15.70 15.14 -0.10
C SER A 481 15.20 15.99 1.06
N GLY A 482 14.03 15.62 1.63
CA GLY A 482 13.46 16.34 2.75
C GLY A 482 12.15 15.75 3.29
N THR A 483 11.73 16.24 4.45
CA THR A 483 10.49 15.87 5.12
C THR A 483 9.59 17.09 5.29
N ARG A 484 8.31 16.96 4.93
CA ARG A 484 7.32 18.01 5.22
C ARG A 484 7.07 18.08 6.71
N ARG A 485 7.03 19.30 7.26
CA ARG A 485 6.85 19.55 8.69
C ARG A 485 7.96 18.90 9.54
N GLU A 486 9.22 18.99 9.06
CA GLU A 486 10.40 18.58 9.84
C GLU A 486 10.53 19.37 11.15
N ASP A 487 9.87 20.53 11.24
CA ASP A 487 9.74 21.35 12.44
C ASP A 487 9.08 20.64 13.64
N LEU A 488 8.26 19.62 13.37
CA LEU A 488 7.63 18.78 14.41
C LEU A 488 8.53 17.64 14.89
N LEU A 489 9.57 17.29 14.11
CA LEU A 489 10.44 16.14 14.34
C LEU A 489 11.83 16.54 14.85
N LEU A 490 12.26 17.76 14.59
CA LEU A 490 13.58 18.27 14.96
C LEU A 490 13.46 19.39 15.99
N SER A 491 14.45 19.49 16.90
CA SER A 491 14.54 20.63 17.80
C SER A 491 14.83 21.92 17.01
N LYS A 492 14.44 23.07 17.54
CA LYS A 492 14.64 24.37 16.89
C LYS A 492 16.11 24.65 16.57
N GLU A 493 17.03 24.22 17.44
CA GLU A 493 18.46 24.40 17.26
C GLU A 493 19.00 23.54 16.10
N VAL A 494 18.61 22.26 16.07
CA VAL A 494 18.96 21.34 14.98
C VAL A 494 18.40 21.83 13.67
N LEU A 495 17.13 22.24 13.63
CA LEU A 495 16.45 22.75 12.44
C LEU A 495 17.18 23.97 11.87
N GLN A 496 17.58 24.93 12.71
CA GLN A 496 18.31 26.12 12.30
C GLN A 496 19.66 25.76 11.67
N ARG A 497 20.42 24.85 12.28
CA ARG A 497 21.71 24.37 11.74
C ARG A 497 21.55 23.63 10.41
N ILE A 498 20.56 22.77 10.31
CA ILE A 498 20.24 22.07 9.05
C ILE A 498 19.83 23.06 7.97
N TRP A 499 19.04 24.08 8.30
CA TRP A 499 18.68 25.13 7.35
C TRP A 499 19.91 25.90 6.81
N LEU A 500 20.85 26.26 7.69
CA LEU A 500 22.12 26.89 7.28
C LEU A 500 22.93 25.96 6.38
N MET A 501 23.02 24.66 6.74
CA MET A 501 23.70 23.67 5.92
C MET A 501 23.05 23.52 4.53
N ARG A 502 21.74 23.42 4.47
CA ARG A 502 21.00 23.35 3.19
C ARG A 502 21.26 24.57 2.33
N LYS A 503 21.32 25.77 2.94
CA LYS A 503 21.68 27.00 2.23
C LYS A 503 23.11 26.95 1.68
N PHE A 504 24.04 26.38 2.43
CA PHE A 504 25.43 26.26 2.01
C PHE A 504 25.61 25.27 0.85
N ILE A 505 24.92 24.12 0.89
CA ILE A 505 25.03 23.10 -0.16
C ILE A 505 24.12 23.36 -1.38
N ALA A 506 23.25 24.38 -1.33
CA ALA A 506 22.26 24.63 -2.38
C ALA A 506 22.89 24.92 -3.76
N ASP A 507 24.08 25.53 -3.77
CA ASP A 507 24.81 25.88 -5.00
C ASP A 507 25.75 24.76 -5.47
N MET A 508 25.88 23.67 -4.70
CA MET A 508 26.73 22.51 -5.02
C MET A 508 25.97 21.52 -5.89
N ASN A 509 26.70 20.80 -6.76
CA ASN A 509 26.10 19.64 -7.42
C ASN A 509 25.92 18.48 -6.42
N PRO A 510 24.97 17.54 -6.65
CA PRO A 510 24.67 16.48 -5.70
C PRO A 510 25.87 15.62 -5.28
N VAL A 511 26.85 15.46 -6.17
CA VAL A 511 28.06 14.67 -5.88
C VAL A 511 28.98 15.43 -4.93
N GLU A 512 29.25 16.69 -5.20
CA GLU A 512 30.06 17.58 -4.35
C GLU A 512 29.44 17.74 -2.97
N ALA A 513 28.12 17.96 -2.93
CA ALA A 513 27.37 18.07 -1.69
C ALA A 513 27.52 16.80 -0.83
N MET A 514 27.42 15.61 -1.44
CA MET A 514 27.56 14.36 -0.70
C MET A 514 29.02 14.05 -0.30
N GLU A 515 30.00 14.37 -1.14
CA GLU A 515 31.43 14.26 -0.80
C GLU A 515 31.78 15.19 0.37
N PHE A 516 31.31 16.43 0.33
CA PHE A 516 31.47 17.38 1.42
C PHE A 516 30.88 16.85 2.73
N MET A 517 29.62 16.41 2.71
CA MET A 517 28.97 15.83 3.88
C MET A 517 29.70 14.61 4.43
N LYS A 518 30.09 13.70 3.55
CA LYS A 518 30.82 12.49 3.93
C LYS A 518 32.12 12.82 4.64
N SER A 519 32.95 13.68 4.06
CA SER A 519 34.26 14.06 4.63
C SER A 519 34.16 14.68 6.03
N HIS A 520 33.11 15.48 6.28
CA HIS A 520 32.91 16.12 7.58
C HIS A 520 32.25 15.18 8.61
N MET A 521 31.29 14.34 8.18
CA MET A 521 30.61 13.42 9.09
C MET A 521 31.46 12.21 9.48
N GLU A 522 32.37 11.71 8.63
CA GLU A 522 33.27 10.59 8.94
C GLU A 522 34.20 10.91 10.11
N ASN A 523 34.54 12.17 10.31
CA ASN A 523 35.41 12.64 11.40
C ASN A 523 34.68 12.82 12.73
N THR A 524 33.36 12.60 12.78
CA THR A 524 32.52 12.80 13.96
C THR A 524 31.81 11.51 14.36
N LYS A 525 31.64 11.28 15.68
CA LYS A 525 31.02 10.07 16.22
C LYS A 525 29.50 10.12 16.23
N SER A 526 28.91 11.32 16.29
CA SER A 526 27.46 11.50 16.35
C SER A 526 26.98 12.71 15.53
N ASN A 527 25.69 12.78 15.30
CA ASN A 527 25.09 13.93 14.60
C ASN A 527 25.17 15.20 15.45
N GLU A 528 25.11 15.10 16.77
CA GLU A 528 25.26 16.23 17.69
C GLU A 528 26.68 16.81 17.61
N GLU A 529 27.72 15.95 17.64
CA GLU A 529 29.12 16.36 17.48
C GLU A 529 29.33 17.03 16.12
N PHE A 530 28.80 16.45 15.05
CA PHE A 530 28.85 17.04 13.72
C PHE A 530 28.22 18.44 13.68
N LEU A 531 27.02 18.61 14.22
CA LEU A 531 26.34 19.90 14.23
C LEU A 531 27.08 20.95 15.11
N ILE A 532 27.80 20.54 16.17
CA ILE A 532 28.61 21.43 16.99
C ILE A 532 29.86 21.87 16.23
N SER A 533 30.53 20.95 15.51
CA SER A 533 31.75 21.24 14.75
C SER A 533 31.55 22.25 13.61
N MET A 534 30.30 22.44 13.17
CA MET A 534 29.96 23.46 12.17
C MET A 534 30.15 24.91 12.65
N ASN A 535 30.29 25.16 13.95
CA ASN A 535 30.47 26.48 14.55
C ASN A 535 31.95 26.82 14.81
N SER A 536 32.85 25.88 14.59
CA SER A 536 34.31 26.02 14.71
C SER A 536 34.93 26.11 13.31
#